data_99efbe80ec40c2d9efead0c1f1b5a038
#
_entry.id   99efbe80ec40c2d9efead0c1f1b5a038
#
_cell.length_a   1.000
_cell.length_b   1.000
_cell.length_c   1.000
_cell.angle_alpha   90.00
_cell.angle_beta   90.00
_cell.angle_gamma   90.00
#
_symmetry.space_group_name_H-M   'P 1'
#
loop_
_entity.id
_entity.type
_entity.pdbx_description
1 polymer ?
#
loop_
_entity_poly.entity_id
_entity_poly.type
_entity_poly.pdbx_seq_one_letter_code
_entity_poly.pdbx_strand_id
1 'polypeptide(L)'
;MFAGDWTINDKGSIEMAKSVNKVILLGNVGKDPEIRSTAGGNIVATFGLATGDRYQDPQGNWQERTEWHNLVAFKRNAEIIRDYVKKGAKLYVEGSLRTSNWDDKTSGQKRYKTEIIVNDLSLLSGRDEGGASAGGSSRSSSSSGSTASFDQRAPAAPDDFAQSAEISDDDIPF
;
A
#
# COMPACT_ATOMS: atom_id res chain seq x y z
N MET A 1 29.31 15.40 20.68
CA MET A 1 30.48 14.73 20.07
C MET A 1 30.38 13.27 20.48
N PHE A 2 29.65 12.45 19.70
CA PHE A 2 29.47 11.01 19.99
C PHE A 2 30.48 10.27 19.12
N ALA A 3 31.61 9.87 19.75
CA ALA A 3 32.55 8.94 19.16
C ALA A 3 31.93 7.54 19.30
N GLY A 4 31.42 6.99 18.20
CA GLY A 4 31.04 5.60 18.15
C GLY A 4 32.31 4.74 18.20
N ASP A 5 32.41 3.86 19.19
CA ASP A 5 33.49 2.89 19.29
C ASP A 5 33.40 1.89 18.11
N TRP A 6 34.23 2.14 17.11
CA TRP A 6 34.44 1.21 16.01
C TRP A 6 35.57 0.26 16.40
N THR A 7 35.25 -0.95 16.76
CA THR A 7 36.29 -1.98 17.00
C THR A 7 36.69 -2.58 15.66
N ILE A 8 37.94 -2.34 15.26
CA ILE A 8 38.58 -2.96 14.09
C ILE A 8 39.25 -4.24 14.59
N ASN A 9 38.87 -5.40 14.03
CA ASN A 9 39.55 -6.66 14.34
C ASN A 9 40.91 -6.72 13.62
N ASP A 10 41.74 -7.67 14.05
CA ASP A 10 43.12 -7.87 13.57
C ASP A 10 43.22 -8.14 12.04
N LYS A 11 42.09 -8.33 11.33
CA LYS A 11 42.01 -8.54 9.90
C LYS A 11 41.50 -7.29 9.14
N GLY A 12 41.39 -6.15 9.79
CA GLY A 12 40.90 -4.90 9.17
C GLY A 12 39.41 -4.91 8.81
N SER A 13 38.65 -5.90 9.27
CA SER A 13 37.21 -5.97 9.06
C SER A 13 36.49 -5.26 10.22
N ILE A 14 35.58 -4.39 9.90
CA ILE A 14 34.66 -3.78 10.85
C ILE A 14 33.65 -4.86 11.24
N GLU A 15 33.71 -5.34 12.47
CA GLU A 15 32.67 -6.21 13.00
C GLU A 15 31.46 -5.35 13.31
N MET A 16 30.50 -5.35 12.38
CA MET A 16 29.25 -4.64 12.55
C MET A 16 28.39 -5.37 13.55
N ALA A 17 28.13 -4.73 14.70
CA ALA A 17 27.07 -5.16 15.59
C ALA A 17 25.76 -5.37 14.79
N LYS A 18 24.83 -6.17 15.29
CA LYS A 18 23.55 -6.43 14.62
C LYS A 18 22.95 -5.12 14.12
N SER A 19 22.85 -4.99 12.81
CA SER A 19 22.26 -3.82 12.16
C SER A 19 20.91 -4.16 11.53
N VAL A 20 20.04 -3.17 11.41
CA VAL A 20 18.72 -3.31 10.77
C VAL A 20 18.69 -2.43 9.54
N ASN A 21 18.29 -3.02 8.40
CA ASN A 21 17.98 -2.30 7.18
C ASN A 21 16.60 -2.77 6.70
N LYS A 22 15.56 -2.11 7.20
CA LYS A 22 14.16 -2.42 6.90
C LYS A 22 13.41 -1.14 6.57
N VAL A 23 12.61 -1.21 5.52
CA VAL A 23 11.70 -0.15 5.07
C VAL A 23 10.30 -0.74 5.00
N ILE A 24 9.33 -0.02 5.54
CA ILE A 24 7.91 -0.35 5.46
C ILE A 24 7.20 0.84 4.83
N LEU A 25 6.48 0.62 3.74
CA LEU A 25 5.75 1.65 3.03
C LEU A 25 4.32 1.22 2.76
N LEU A 26 3.41 2.16 2.93
CA LEU A 26 2.02 2.07 2.49
C LEU A 26 1.71 3.26 1.59
N GLY A 27 1.45 3.00 0.31
CA GLY A 27 1.28 4.08 -0.67
C GLY A 27 0.57 3.64 -1.93
N ASN A 28 0.51 4.54 -2.89
CA ASN A 28 -0.11 4.29 -4.19
C ASN A 28 0.94 4.28 -5.30
N VAL A 29 0.75 3.37 -6.26
CA VAL A 29 1.61 3.25 -7.44
C VAL A 29 1.37 4.42 -8.38
N GLY A 30 2.41 5.20 -8.68
CA GLY A 30 2.27 6.43 -9.45
C GLY A 30 2.13 6.24 -10.96
N LYS A 31 2.71 5.17 -11.49
CA LYS A 31 2.65 4.77 -12.91
C LYS A 31 2.76 3.26 -13.03
N ASP A 32 2.35 2.73 -14.18
CA ASP A 32 2.45 1.29 -14.42
C ASP A 32 3.89 0.77 -14.23
N PRO A 33 4.07 -0.39 -13.58
CA PRO A 33 5.38 -0.97 -13.35
C PRO A 33 6.11 -1.30 -14.63
N GLU A 34 7.39 -1.00 -14.68
CA GLU A 34 8.28 -1.39 -15.77
C GLU A 34 8.80 -2.80 -15.53
N ILE A 35 8.46 -3.71 -16.42
CA ILE A 35 8.86 -5.12 -16.34
C ILE A 35 9.99 -5.39 -17.29
N ARG A 36 11.08 -5.96 -16.79
CA ARG A 36 12.25 -6.37 -17.57
C ARG A 36 12.60 -7.82 -17.28
N SER A 37 13.06 -8.53 -18.29
CA SER A 37 13.63 -9.87 -18.13
C SER A 37 15.16 -9.78 -18.15
N THR A 38 15.80 -10.43 -17.20
CA THR A 38 17.26 -10.57 -17.19
C THR A 38 17.69 -11.68 -18.17
N ALA A 39 18.96 -11.69 -18.55
CA ALA A 39 19.53 -12.72 -19.42
C ALA A 39 19.35 -14.15 -18.87
N GLY A 40 19.18 -14.30 -17.56
CA GLY A 40 18.88 -15.58 -16.89
C GLY A 40 17.39 -15.92 -16.77
N GLY A 41 16.49 -15.18 -17.47
CA GLY A 41 15.06 -15.44 -17.47
C GLY A 41 14.30 -14.96 -16.23
N ASN A 42 14.99 -14.32 -15.29
CA ASN A 42 14.31 -13.77 -14.10
C ASN A 42 13.60 -12.46 -14.44
N ILE A 43 12.40 -12.31 -13.93
CA ILE A 43 11.62 -11.08 -14.07
C ILE A 43 12.05 -10.08 -12.99
N VAL A 44 12.18 -8.83 -13.39
CA VAL A 44 12.44 -7.67 -12.52
C VAL A 44 11.36 -6.63 -12.78
N ALA A 45 10.71 -6.17 -11.73
CA ALA A 45 9.73 -5.09 -11.81
C ALA A 45 10.29 -3.85 -11.11
N THR A 46 10.25 -2.70 -11.81
CA THR A 46 10.65 -1.40 -11.27
C THR A 46 9.43 -0.48 -11.29
N PHE A 47 9.13 0.15 -10.17
CA PHE A 47 7.97 1.05 -10.06
C PHE A 47 8.18 2.14 -9.02
N GLY A 48 7.40 3.21 -9.13
CA GLY A 48 7.35 4.31 -8.18
C GLY A 48 6.15 4.18 -7.25
N LEU A 49 6.38 4.31 -5.95
CA LEU A 49 5.35 4.36 -4.92
C LEU A 49 5.32 5.75 -4.29
N ALA A 50 4.14 6.35 -4.24
CA ALA A 50 3.90 7.64 -3.60
C ALA A 50 3.35 7.42 -2.18
N THR A 51 3.98 8.04 -1.20
CA THR A 51 3.46 8.14 0.17
C THR A 51 3.14 9.60 0.46
N GLY A 52 1.93 9.87 0.96
CA GLY A 52 1.49 11.21 1.33
C GLY A 52 1.64 11.45 2.83
N ASP A 53 2.10 12.62 3.18
CA ASP A 53 2.16 13.12 4.55
C ASP A 53 1.48 14.47 4.65
N ARG A 54 0.85 14.76 5.78
CA ARG A 54 0.23 16.05 6.07
C ARG A 54 0.94 16.68 7.25
N TYR A 55 1.44 17.87 7.05
CA TYR A 55 2.09 18.64 8.10
C TYR A 55 1.49 20.05 8.20
N GLN A 56 1.67 20.68 9.35
CA GLN A 56 1.25 22.05 9.57
C GLN A 56 2.46 22.98 9.38
N ASP A 57 2.28 24.01 8.54
CA ASP A 57 3.31 25.01 8.36
C ASP A 57 3.42 25.94 9.60
N PRO A 58 4.44 26.79 9.70
CA PRO A 58 4.59 27.72 10.81
C PRO A 58 3.45 28.73 10.95
N GLN A 59 2.65 28.92 9.89
CA GLN A 59 1.48 29.78 9.89
C GLN A 59 0.20 29.06 10.33
N GLY A 60 0.27 27.75 10.61
CA GLY A 60 -0.87 26.96 11.06
C GLY A 60 -1.71 26.35 9.94
N ASN A 61 -1.31 26.49 8.66
CA ASN A 61 -2.03 25.90 7.55
C ASN A 61 -1.60 24.45 7.31
N TRP A 62 -2.55 23.60 6.95
CA TRP A 62 -2.27 22.22 6.58
C TRP A 62 -1.71 22.14 5.17
N GLN A 63 -0.54 21.51 5.04
CA GLN A 63 0.14 21.25 3.77
C GLN A 63 0.22 19.74 3.54
N GLU A 64 0.15 19.34 2.26
CA GLU A 64 0.37 17.95 1.85
C GLU A 64 1.72 17.83 1.15
N ARG A 65 2.48 16.80 1.53
CA ARG A 65 3.75 16.46 0.90
C ARG A 65 3.70 15.02 0.42
N THR A 66 4.08 14.83 -0.84
CA THR A 66 4.20 13.49 -1.42
C THR A 66 5.67 13.13 -1.57
N GLU A 67 6.06 12.02 -1.00
CA GLU A 67 7.38 11.44 -1.20
C GLU A 67 7.30 10.28 -2.21
N TRP A 68 8.26 10.29 -3.14
CA TRP A 68 8.35 9.30 -4.19
C TRP A 68 9.47 8.32 -3.92
N HIS A 69 9.13 7.05 -3.84
CA HIS A 69 10.07 5.97 -3.59
C HIS A 69 10.25 5.14 -4.86
N ASN A 70 11.52 4.80 -5.17
CA ASN A 70 11.84 3.88 -6.26
C ASN A 70 11.98 2.46 -5.71
N LEU A 71 11.17 1.55 -6.19
CA LEU A 71 11.12 0.16 -5.75
C LEU A 71 11.53 -0.78 -6.85
N VAL A 72 12.24 -1.83 -6.46
CA VAL A 72 12.65 -2.92 -7.36
C VAL A 72 12.26 -4.24 -6.74
N ALA A 73 11.51 -5.04 -7.49
CA ALA A 73 11.10 -6.37 -7.08
C ALA A 73 11.69 -7.43 -8.00
N PHE A 74 11.96 -8.60 -7.46
CA PHE A 74 12.57 -9.73 -8.15
C PHE A 74 11.72 -10.98 -8.01
N LYS A 75 11.91 -11.93 -8.93
CA LYS A 75 11.31 -13.28 -8.86
C LYS A 75 9.78 -13.19 -8.69
N ARG A 76 9.25 -13.95 -7.71
CA ARG A 76 7.81 -14.02 -7.43
C ARG A 76 7.16 -12.65 -7.19
N ASN A 77 7.81 -11.76 -6.47
CA ASN A 77 7.25 -10.42 -6.22
C ASN A 77 7.13 -9.62 -7.52
N ALA A 78 8.07 -9.77 -8.44
CA ALA A 78 8.00 -9.14 -9.76
C ALA A 78 6.87 -9.73 -10.63
N GLU A 79 6.58 -11.02 -10.52
CA GLU A 79 5.45 -11.66 -11.20
C GLU A 79 4.12 -11.15 -10.67
N ILE A 80 3.96 -11.08 -9.34
CA ILE A 80 2.75 -10.52 -8.71
C ILE A 80 2.53 -9.07 -9.17
N ILE A 81 3.59 -8.26 -9.21
CA ILE A 81 3.51 -6.87 -9.65
C ILE A 81 3.10 -6.81 -11.13
N ARG A 82 3.69 -7.62 -12.00
CA ARG A 82 3.34 -7.68 -13.43
C ARG A 82 1.87 -7.99 -13.65
N ASP A 83 1.32 -8.94 -12.88
CA ASP A 83 0.01 -9.52 -13.13
C ASP A 83 -1.12 -8.72 -12.47
N TYR A 84 -0.85 -8.08 -11.34
CA TYR A 84 -1.90 -7.48 -10.50
C TYR A 84 -1.72 -5.99 -10.21
N VAL A 85 -0.54 -5.41 -10.42
CA VAL A 85 -0.29 -4.02 -10.04
C VAL A 85 -0.35 -3.10 -11.24
N LYS A 86 -1.20 -2.06 -11.14
CA LYS A 86 -1.33 -0.98 -12.12
C LYS A 86 -1.19 0.37 -11.45
N LYS A 87 -1.08 1.42 -12.25
CA LYS A 87 -1.14 2.80 -11.78
C LYS A 87 -2.34 3.01 -10.84
N GLY A 88 -2.12 3.65 -9.70
CA GLY A 88 -3.13 3.92 -8.68
C GLY A 88 -3.34 2.80 -7.67
N ALA A 89 -2.80 1.60 -7.90
CA ALA A 89 -2.92 0.50 -6.96
C ALA A 89 -2.33 0.86 -5.58
N LYS A 90 -3.05 0.53 -4.51
CA LYS A 90 -2.59 0.73 -3.14
C LYS A 90 -1.84 -0.50 -2.67
N LEU A 91 -0.58 -0.31 -2.27
CA LEU A 91 0.32 -1.38 -1.85
C LEU A 91 0.86 -1.13 -0.45
N TYR A 92 0.95 -2.20 0.31
CA TYR A 92 1.84 -2.33 1.45
C TYR A 92 3.10 -3.06 0.99
N VAL A 93 4.26 -2.52 1.33
CA VAL A 93 5.56 -3.06 0.89
C VAL A 93 6.51 -3.11 2.09
N GLU A 94 7.16 -4.24 2.26
CA GLU A 94 8.33 -4.40 3.11
C GLU A 94 9.57 -4.60 2.25
N GLY A 95 10.65 -3.95 2.60
CA GLY A 95 11.88 -4.03 1.84
C GLY A 95 13.10 -3.56 2.60
N SER A 96 14.18 -3.39 1.88
CA SER A 96 15.44 -2.84 2.38
C SER A 96 16.00 -1.79 1.44
N LEU A 97 16.67 -0.77 1.98
CA LEU A 97 17.37 0.23 1.18
C LEU A 97 18.63 -0.35 0.56
N ARG A 98 18.84 -0.05 -0.71
CA ARG A 98 20.06 -0.38 -1.42
C ARG A 98 20.51 0.83 -2.24
N THR A 99 21.72 1.28 -2.02
CA THR A 99 22.35 2.31 -2.84
C THR A 99 23.37 1.65 -3.74
N SER A 100 23.21 1.86 -5.05
CA SER A 100 24.18 1.50 -6.09
C SER A 100 24.92 2.73 -6.56
N ASN A 101 26.17 2.57 -7.00
CA ASN A 101 26.95 3.62 -7.61
C ASN A 101 27.52 3.14 -8.94
N TRP A 102 27.72 4.06 -9.87
CA TRP A 102 28.39 3.82 -11.14
C TRP A 102 29.08 5.11 -11.59
N ASP A 103 30.10 4.94 -12.41
CA ASP A 103 30.76 6.06 -13.02
C ASP A 103 30.02 6.46 -14.30
N ASP A 104 29.61 7.72 -14.37
CA ASP A 104 28.95 8.27 -15.56
C ASP A 104 30.01 8.42 -16.66
N LYS A 105 29.85 7.67 -17.74
CA LYS A 105 30.79 7.64 -18.86
C LYS A 105 30.92 9.00 -19.57
N THR A 106 29.98 9.89 -19.44
CA THR A 106 29.99 11.19 -20.10
C THR A 106 30.65 12.28 -19.25
N SER A 107 30.40 12.28 -17.94
CA SER A 107 30.92 13.30 -17.02
C SER A 107 32.08 12.82 -16.15
N GLY A 108 32.38 11.52 -16.11
CA GLY A 108 33.40 10.92 -15.24
C GLY A 108 33.05 11.00 -13.74
N GLN A 109 31.85 11.47 -13.41
CA GLN A 109 31.41 11.63 -12.02
C GLN A 109 30.72 10.36 -11.51
N LYS A 110 30.91 10.06 -10.23
CA LYS A 110 30.17 8.99 -9.55
C LYS A 110 28.72 9.40 -9.36
N ARG A 111 27.82 8.56 -9.89
CA ARG A 111 26.38 8.68 -9.69
C ARG A 111 25.93 7.65 -8.65
N TYR A 112 24.98 8.07 -7.82
CA TYR A 112 24.38 7.22 -6.80
C TYR A 112 22.88 7.10 -7.06
N LYS A 113 22.35 5.91 -6.87
CA LYS A 113 20.91 5.65 -6.93
C LYS A 113 20.49 4.82 -5.73
N THR A 114 19.60 5.34 -4.94
CA THR A 114 19.01 4.61 -3.83
C THR A 114 17.66 4.04 -4.26
N GLU A 115 17.50 2.75 -4.06
CA GLU A 115 16.31 1.98 -4.39
C GLU A 115 15.90 1.13 -3.20
N ILE A 116 14.61 0.81 -3.11
CA ILE A 116 14.07 -0.11 -2.12
C ILE A 116 13.90 -1.48 -2.79
N ILE A 117 14.61 -2.46 -2.28
CA ILE A 117 14.45 -3.84 -2.72
C ILE A 117 13.26 -4.44 -1.98
N VAL A 118 12.23 -4.85 -2.72
CA VAL A 118 11.00 -5.42 -2.18
C VAL A 118 11.27 -6.85 -1.72
N ASN A 119 11.06 -7.10 -0.43
CA ASN A 119 11.15 -8.43 0.17
C ASN A 119 9.76 -9.07 0.24
N ASP A 120 8.75 -8.28 0.61
CA ASP A 120 7.35 -8.72 0.68
C ASP A 120 6.41 -7.60 0.25
N LEU A 121 5.22 -7.96 -0.25
CA LEU A 121 4.20 -7.01 -0.66
C LEU A 121 2.79 -7.57 -0.46
N SER A 122 1.85 -6.66 -0.17
CA SER A 122 0.42 -6.95 -0.12
C SER A 122 -0.37 -5.92 -0.91
N LEU A 123 -1.27 -6.39 -1.77
CA LEU A 123 -2.20 -5.54 -2.51
C LEU A 123 -3.37 -5.19 -1.59
N LEU A 124 -3.58 -3.88 -1.42
CA LEU A 124 -4.66 -3.32 -0.59
C LEU A 124 -5.76 -2.66 -1.43
N SER A 125 -5.55 -2.55 -2.72
CA SER A 125 -6.64 -2.21 -3.65
C SER A 125 -7.62 -3.36 -3.62
N GLY A 126 -8.85 -3.10 -3.20
CA GLY A 126 -9.94 -4.04 -3.39
C GLY A 126 -9.97 -4.47 -4.87
N ARG A 127 -10.33 -5.70 -5.11
CA ARG A 127 -10.70 -6.15 -6.46
C ARG A 127 -11.70 -5.12 -6.96
N ASP A 128 -11.35 -4.35 -7.97
CA ASP A 128 -12.36 -3.68 -8.78
C ASP A 128 -13.24 -4.81 -9.32
N GLU A 129 -14.30 -5.13 -8.59
CA GLU A 129 -15.44 -5.74 -9.20
C GLU A 129 -15.85 -4.72 -10.26
N GLY A 130 -15.49 -5.06 -11.50
CA GLY A 130 -15.74 -4.22 -12.65
C GLY A 130 -17.15 -3.70 -12.56
N GLY A 131 -17.27 -2.40 -12.45
CA GLY A 131 -18.53 -1.72 -12.41
C GLY A 131 -19.41 -2.20 -13.54
N ALA A 132 -20.30 -3.11 -13.21
CA ALA A 132 -21.50 -3.29 -13.99
C ALA A 132 -22.26 -1.97 -13.84
N SER A 133 -21.96 -1.05 -14.73
CA SER A 133 -22.82 0.08 -15.04
C SER A 133 -24.16 -0.53 -15.47
N ALA A 134 -25.03 -0.76 -14.49
CA ALA A 134 -26.41 -1.05 -14.74
C ALA A 134 -27.01 0.17 -15.44
N GLY A 135 -26.99 0.12 -16.76
CA GLY A 135 -27.76 1.01 -17.60
C GLY A 135 -29.20 0.92 -17.17
N GLY A 136 -29.70 1.98 -16.57
CA GLY A 136 -31.13 2.17 -16.30
C GLY A 136 -31.89 2.16 -17.59
N SER A 137 -32.43 1.01 -17.98
CA SER A 137 -33.53 0.94 -18.96
C SER A 137 -34.80 1.29 -18.25
N SER A 138 -35.23 2.54 -18.43
CA SER A 138 -36.59 2.99 -18.22
C SER A 138 -37.53 2.14 -19.06
N ARG A 139 -38.22 1.20 -18.46
CA ARG A 139 -39.42 0.58 -19.04
C ARG A 139 -40.63 1.28 -18.48
N SER A 140 -41.17 2.20 -19.29
CA SER A 140 -42.55 2.57 -19.23
C SER A 140 -43.40 1.35 -19.58
N SER A 141 -44.25 0.92 -18.68
CA SER A 141 -45.37 0.04 -19.00
C SER A 141 -46.63 0.60 -18.39
N SER A 142 -47.51 0.88 -19.29
CA SER A 142 -48.90 1.23 -19.14
C SER A 142 -49.71 0.09 -18.48
N SER A 143 -50.62 0.52 -17.60
CA SER A 143 -51.99 0.07 -17.32
C SER A 143 -52.38 -1.40 -17.51
N SER A 144 -52.92 -2.00 -16.45
CA SER A 144 -54.36 -2.33 -16.37
C SER A 144 -54.65 -3.16 -15.13
N GLY A 145 -55.72 -2.82 -14.49
CA GLY A 145 -56.30 -3.22 -13.25
C GLY A 145 -56.55 -4.70 -13.04
N SER A 146 -56.63 -5.01 -11.77
CA SER A 146 -57.64 -5.92 -11.19
C SER A 146 -57.58 -5.83 -9.66
N THR A 147 -58.73 -5.55 -9.12
CA THR A 147 -59.18 -5.59 -7.74
C THR A 147 -59.08 -6.99 -7.17
N ALA A 148 -58.53 -7.17 -5.99
CA ALA A 148 -58.99 -8.13 -4.99
C ALA A 148 -58.43 -7.75 -3.61
N SER A 149 -59.34 -7.65 -2.74
CA SER A 149 -59.41 -7.30 -1.34
C SER A 149 -58.84 -8.34 -0.37
N PHE A 150 -58.64 -7.82 0.85
CA PHE A 150 -58.57 -8.50 2.16
C PHE A 150 -57.23 -9.22 2.48
N ASP A 151 -56.51 -8.79 3.52
CA ASP A 151 -56.81 -9.10 4.90
C ASP A 151 -56.04 -8.19 5.88
N GLN A 152 -56.76 -7.71 6.86
CA GLN A 152 -56.24 -6.98 8.03
C GLN A 152 -55.59 -7.98 8.97
N ARG A 153 -54.31 -7.82 9.25
CA ARG A 153 -53.69 -8.40 10.42
C ARG A 153 -52.86 -7.31 11.16
N ALA A 154 -53.24 -7.13 12.42
CA ALA A 154 -52.74 -6.13 13.35
C ALA A 154 -51.22 -6.28 13.57
N PRO A 155 -50.52 -5.16 13.89
CA PRO A 155 -49.11 -5.18 14.21
C PRO A 155 -48.88 -5.76 15.60
N ALA A 156 -47.98 -6.74 15.68
CA ALA A 156 -47.44 -7.24 16.93
C ALA A 156 -46.43 -6.21 17.49
N ALA A 157 -46.48 -6.04 18.81
CA ALA A 157 -45.66 -5.14 19.58
C ALA A 157 -44.17 -5.42 19.48
N PRO A 158 -43.29 -4.40 19.65
CA PRO A 158 -41.84 -4.61 19.66
C PRO A 158 -41.42 -5.20 21.01
N ASP A 159 -40.74 -6.33 20.95
CA ASP A 159 -40.06 -6.92 22.09
C ASP A 159 -38.84 -6.10 22.49
N ASP A 160 -38.87 -5.74 23.71
CA ASP A 160 -37.96 -5.03 24.58
C ASP A 160 -36.65 -5.84 24.76
N PHE A 161 -35.58 -5.46 24.06
CA PHE A 161 -34.21 -5.90 24.35
C PHE A 161 -33.29 -4.68 24.50
N ALA A 162 -33.64 -3.82 25.43
CA ALA A 162 -32.71 -2.83 25.97
C ALA A 162 -32.18 -3.33 27.30
N GLN A 163 -31.19 -4.23 27.29
CA GLN A 163 -30.28 -4.38 28.41
C GLN A 163 -28.93 -3.84 27.99
N SER A 164 -28.70 -2.58 28.31
CA SER A 164 -27.38 -1.97 28.33
C SER A 164 -26.55 -2.66 29.42
N ALA A 165 -25.62 -3.51 29.02
CA ALA A 165 -24.54 -3.93 29.90
C ALA A 165 -23.58 -2.72 30.01
N GLU A 166 -23.51 -2.10 31.17
CA GLU A 166 -22.44 -1.17 31.51
C GLU A 166 -21.13 -1.99 31.57
N ILE A 167 -20.21 -1.70 30.63
CA ILE A 167 -18.85 -2.23 30.66
C ILE A 167 -18.10 -1.39 31.69
N SER A 168 -17.74 -2.01 32.81
CA SER A 168 -16.93 -1.35 33.84
C SER A 168 -15.45 -1.32 33.36
N ASP A 169 -14.75 -0.25 33.76
CA ASP A 169 -13.34 0.02 33.40
C ASP A 169 -12.31 -1.02 33.92
N ASP A 170 -12.76 -2.04 34.64
CA ASP A 170 -11.90 -3.06 35.23
C ASP A 170 -11.65 -4.31 34.36
N ASP A 171 -12.24 -4.39 33.16
CA ASP A 171 -12.14 -5.56 32.29
C ASP A 171 -11.08 -5.46 31.19
N ILE A 172 -10.11 -4.55 31.30
CA ILE A 172 -9.00 -4.43 30.34
C ILE A 172 -7.74 -5.09 30.94
N PRO A 173 -7.36 -6.29 30.53
CA PRO A 173 -6.07 -6.88 30.92
C PRO A 173 -4.94 -6.21 30.15
N PHE A 174 -3.95 -5.67 30.89
CA PHE A 174 -2.68 -5.18 30.35
C PHE A 174 -1.69 -6.33 30.17
#